data_6352e84105a14777e13ea8238a848ab5
#
_entry.id   6352e84105a14777e13ea8238a848ab5
#
_cell.length_a   1.000
_cell.length_b   1.000
_cell.length_c   1.000
_cell.angle_alpha   90.00
_cell.angle_beta   90.00
_cell.angle_gamma   90.00
#
_symmetry.space_group_name_H-M   'P 1'
#
loop_
_entity.id
_entity.type
_entity.pdbx_description
1 polymer ?
#
loop_
_entity_poly.entity_id
_entity_poly.type
_entity_poly.pdbx_seq_one_letter_code
_entity_poly.pdbx_strand_id
1 'polypeptide(L)'
;LTKEIIMNIDKLAPIAAVIVALIAVVVVGGVDRIPFNQGGGYVLDGNAQWFILVLMLIGLVHGLMSPVTEPASIAFIIVAAFMFPRLANTLESIPAIGMYLNQFVDQLAIAIAGYAIAALIIDLKSRITAD
;
A
#
# COMPACT_ATOMS: atom_id res chain seq x y z
N LEU A 1 -14.78 12.62 -14.87
CA LEU A 1 -15.41 11.48 -14.22
C LEU A 1 -16.64 11.90 -13.43
N THR A 2 -17.71 11.12 -13.55
CA THR A 2 -18.91 11.40 -12.78
C THR A 2 -18.70 11.04 -11.30
N LYS A 3 -19.48 11.69 -10.43
CA LYS A 3 -19.44 11.43 -9.01
C LYS A 3 -19.75 9.97 -8.68
N GLU A 4 -20.66 9.36 -9.42
CA GLU A 4 -21.03 7.95 -9.26
C GLU A 4 -19.87 7.01 -9.56
N ILE A 5 -19.12 7.26 -10.63
CA ILE A 5 -17.95 6.46 -11.00
C ILE A 5 -16.88 6.56 -9.91
N ILE A 6 -16.62 7.76 -9.40
CA ILE A 6 -15.65 7.97 -8.32
C ILE A 6 -16.05 7.22 -7.06
N MET A 7 -17.34 7.25 -6.69
CA MET A 7 -17.85 6.52 -5.53
C MET A 7 -17.67 5.01 -5.67
N ASN A 8 -17.91 4.47 -6.89
CA ASN A 8 -17.69 3.05 -7.15
C ASN A 8 -16.20 2.68 -7.03
N ILE A 9 -15.32 3.52 -7.55
CA ILE A 9 -13.88 3.32 -7.46
C ILE A 9 -13.43 3.36 -6.00
N ASP A 10 -13.97 4.27 -5.19
CA ASP A 10 -13.63 4.38 -3.77
C ASP A 10 -13.96 3.11 -2.99
N LYS A 11 -14.99 2.37 -3.40
CA LYS A 11 -15.34 1.09 -2.81
C LYS A 11 -14.53 -0.06 -3.38
N LEU A 12 -14.35 -0.07 -4.69
CA LEU A 12 -13.74 -1.19 -5.40
C LEU A 12 -12.23 -1.25 -5.26
N ALA A 13 -11.55 -0.09 -5.19
CA ALA A 13 -10.10 -0.08 -5.13
C ALA A 13 -9.55 -0.75 -3.86
N PRO A 14 -10.07 -0.46 -2.64
CA PRO A 14 -9.63 -1.18 -1.44
C PRO A 14 -9.95 -2.67 -1.50
N ILE A 15 -11.11 -3.04 -2.04
CA ILE A 15 -11.49 -4.45 -2.21
C ILE A 15 -10.51 -5.14 -3.15
N ALA A 16 -10.17 -4.49 -4.26
CA ALA A 16 -9.19 -5.03 -5.21
C ALA A 16 -7.83 -5.21 -4.55
N ALA A 17 -7.40 -4.26 -3.74
CA ALA A 17 -6.13 -4.37 -3.02
C ALA A 17 -6.13 -5.57 -2.07
N VAL A 18 -7.22 -5.78 -1.33
CA VAL A 18 -7.34 -6.93 -0.42
C VAL A 18 -7.32 -8.25 -1.21
N ILE A 19 -8.05 -8.34 -2.31
CA ILE A 19 -8.09 -9.54 -3.13
C ILE A 19 -6.72 -9.84 -3.74
N VAL A 20 -6.04 -8.83 -4.29
CA VAL A 20 -4.71 -9.01 -4.86
C VAL A 20 -3.71 -9.42 -3.78
N ALA A 21 -3.80 -8.84 -2.58
CA ALA A 21 -2.94 -9.21 -1.47
C ALA A 21 -3.15 -10.67 -1.06
N LEU A 22 -4.40 -11.14 -1.00
CA LEU A 22 -4.70 -12.54 -0.69
C LEU A 22 -4.14 -13.48 -1.75
N ILE A 23 -4.30 -13.14 -3.01
CA ILE A 23 -3.75 -13.93 -4.13
C ILE A 23 -2.22 -13.95 -4.04
N ALA A 24 -1.60 -12.83 -3.75
CA ALA A 24 -0.15 -12.74 -3.61
C ALA A 24 0.38 -13.66 -2.51
N VAL A 25 -0.32 -13.74 -1.37
CA VAL A 25 0.08 -14.64 -0.28
C VAL A 25 0.07 -16.09 -0.76
N VAL A 26 -0.94 -16.48 -1.53
CA VAL A 26 -1.05 -17.86 -2.02
C VAL A 26 0.02 -18.16 -3.09
N VAL A 27 0.30 -17.21 -3.97
CA VAL A 27 1.18 -17.43 -5.13
C VAL A 27 2.66 -17.24 -4.79
N VAL A 28 3.00 -16.17 -4.06
CA VAL A 28 4.40 -15.80 -3.81
C VAL A 28 4.75 -15.71 -2.33
N GLY A 29 3.77 -15.64 -1.46
CA GLY A 29 4.01 -15.51 -0.02
C GLY A 29 4.26 -14.06 0.39
N GLY A 30 5.30 -13.85 1.20
CA GLY A 30 5.67 -12.53 1.69
C GLY A 30 6.46 -11.70 0.70
N VAL A 31 6.77 -10.50 1.11
CA VAL A 31 7.57 -9.55 0.32
C VAL A 31 8.93 -9.38 0.98
N ASP A 32 9.98 -9.53 0.20
CA ASP A 32 11.34 -9.28 0.66
C ASP A 32 11.64 -7.79 0.56
N ARG A 33 12.30 -7.26 1.58
CA ARG A 33 12.65 -5.84 1.65
C ARG A 33 14.14 -5.67 1.72
N ILE A 34 14.60 -4.59 1.09
CA ILE A 34 15.99 -4.17 1.18
C ILE A 34 16.13 -3.34 2.46
N PRO A 35 17.12 -3.63 3.34
CA PRO A 35 17.32 -2.84 4.56
C PRO A 35 17.57 -1.36 4.26
N PHE A 36 17.16 -0.49 5.17
CA PHE A 36 17.34 0.96 5.00
C PHE A 36 18.81 1.34 4.78
N ASN A 37 19.74 0.67 5.45
CA ASN A 37 21.18 0.96 5.28
C ASN A 37 21.71 0.54 3.90
N GLN A 38 20.90 -0.15 3.10
CA GLN A 38 21.26 -0.55 1.74
C GLN A 38 20.32 0.08 0.71
N GLY A 39 19.58 1.11 1.09
CA GLY A 39 18.71 1.86 0.20
C GLY A 39 17.22 1.73 0.46
N GLY A 40 16.77 0.69 1.13
CA GLY A 40 15.35 0.43 1.37
C GLY A 40 14.61 -0.06 0.14
N GLY A 41 13.30 -0.18 0.27
CA GLY A 41 12.44 -0.62 -0.84
C GLY A 41 12.19 -2.12 -0.85
N TYR A 42 11.64 -2.60 -1.97
CA TYR A 42 11.27 -4.00 -2.14
C TYR A 42 12.20 -4.71 -3.12
N VAL A 43 12.40 -6.00 -2.89
CA VAL A 43 13.14 -6.84 -3.84
C VAL A 43 12.19 -7.17 -5.00
N LEU A 44 12.51 -6.69 -6.20
CA LEU A 44 11.69 -6.87 -7.40
C LEU A 44 12.18 -8.09 -8.17
N ASP A 45 11.69 -9.26 -7.79
CA ASP A 45 12.17 -10.52 -8.33
C ASP A 45 11.02 -11.48 -8.62
N GLY A 46 11.13 -12.22 -9.71
CA GLY A 46 10.18 -13.25 -10.09
C GLY A 46 8.75 -12.74 -10.21
N ASN A 47 7.80 -13.57 -9.78
CA ASN A 47 6.38 -13.21 -9.82
C ASN A 47 6.02 -12.15 -8.78
N ALA A 48 6.82 -12.00 -7.74
CA ALA A 48 6.56 -11.01 -6.69
C ALA A 48 6.52 -9.59 -7.23
N GLN A 49 7.34 -9.25 -8.23
CA GLN A 49 7.38 -7.90 -8.80
C GLN A 49 6.04 -7.48 -9.39
N TRP A 50 5.28 -8.41 -9.96
CA TRP A 50 3.98 -8.10 -10.56
C TRP A 50 2.93 -7.76 -9.51
N PHE A 51 2.92 -8.49 -8.40
CA PHE A 51 2.04 -8.19 -7.28
C PHE A 51 2.39 -6.85 -6.63
N ILE A 52 3.69 -6.59 -6.46
CA ILE A 52 4.16 -5.30 -5.93
C ILE A 52 3.69 -4.17 -6.85
N LEU A 53 3.87 -4.32 -8.16
CA LEU A 53 3.47 -3.30 -9.14
C LEU A 53 1.96 -3.04 -9.08
N VAL A 54 1.15 -4.10 -9.11
CA VAL A 54 -0.31 -3.97 -9.12
C VAL A 54 -0.80 -3.32 -7.84
N LEU A 55 -0.32 -3.78 -6.68
CA LEU A 55 -0.72 -3.21 -5.39
C LEU A 55 -0.32 -1.74 -5.26
N MET A 56 0.90 -1.41 -5.66
CA MET A 56 1.39 -0.05 -5.63
C MET A 56 0.55 0.86 -6.55
N LEU A 57 0.23 0.38 -7.74
CA LEU A 57 -0.58 1.15 -8.70
C LEU A 57 -2.02 1.33 -8.21
N ILE A 58 -2.61 0.34 -7.56
CA ILE A 58 -3.95 0.50 -6.97
C ILE A 58 -3.94 1.66 -5.98
N GLY A 59 -3.00 1.66 -5.05
CA GLY A 59 -2.89 2.73 -4.06
C GLY A 59 -2.57 4.08 -4.67
N LEU A 60 -1.61 4.12 -5.59
CA LEU A 60 -1.18 5.37 -6.23
C LEU A 60 -2.29 5.98 -7.07
N VAL A 61 -2.89 5.20 -7.96
CA VAL A 61 -3.92 5.71 -8.87
C VAL A 61 -5.17 6.13 -8.10
N HIS A 62 -5.66 5.28 -7.19
CA HIS A 62 -6.82 5.63 -6.39
C HIS A 62 -6.54 6.85 -5.50
N GLY A 63 -5.35 6.91 -4.89
CA GLY A 63 -4.97 8.06 -4.07
C GLY A 63 -4.89 9.36 -4.85
N LEU A 64 -4.51 9.32 -6.14
CA LEU A 64 -4.50 10.51 -7.00
C LEU A 64 -5.90 10.89 -7.48
N MET A 65 -6.78 9.91 -7.70
CA MET A 65 -8.15 10.17 -8.16
C MET A 65 -9.07 10.65 -7.04
N SER A 66 -8.88 10.16 -5.83
CA SER A 66 -9.67 10.51 -4.66
C SER A 66 -8.75 10.95 -3.52
N PRO A 67 -8.20 12.17 -3.60
CA PRO A 67 -7.19 12.62 -2.64
C PRO A 67 -7.75 12.69 -1.22
N VAL A 68 -6.94 12.24 -0.27
CA VAL A 68 -7.19 12.48 1.15
C VAL A 68 -6.75 13.90 1.45
N THR A 69 -7.64 14.71 1.99
CA THR A 69 -7.40 16.14 2.23
C THR A 69 -7.21 16.49 3.69
N GLU A 70 -7.67 15.64 4.60
CA GLU A 70 -7.54 15.90 6.03
C GLU A 70 -6.10 15.63 6.48
N PRO A 71 -5.41 16.62 7.11
CA PRO A 71 -4.01 16.44 7.51
C PRO A 71 -3.75 15.26 8.43
N ALA A 72 -4.67 14.99 9.36
CA ALA A 72 -4.51 13.84 10.27
C ALA A 72 -4.54 12.52 9.51
N SER A 73 -5.40 12.38 8.50
CA SER A 73 -5.51 11.18 7.68
C SER A 73 -4.28 11.00 6.79
N ILE A 74 -3.74 12.08 6.25
CA ILE A 74 -2.50 12.05 5.47
C ILE A 74 -1.35 11.55 6.33
N ALA A 75 -1.21 12.11 7.53
CA ALA A 75 -0.17 11.70 8.46
C ALA A 75 -0.33 10.23 8.85
N PHE A 76 -1.56 9.78 9.09
CA PHE A 76 -1.84 8.39 9.42
C PHE A 76 -1.42 7.43 8.30
N ILE A 77 -1.73 7.76 7.05
CA ILE A 77 -1.36 6.94 5.90
C ILE A 77 0.16 6.82 5.77
N ILE A 78 0.88 7.93 5.94
CA ILE A 78 2.34 7.93 5.84
C ILE A 78 2.94 7.08 6.96
N VAL A 79 2.46 7.24 8.19
CA VAL A 79 2.93 6.44 9.33
C VAL A 79 2.60 4.96 9.11
N ALA A 80 1.40 4.64 8.62
CA ALA A 80 1.00 3.27 8.36
C ALA A 80 1.89 2.60 7.30
N ALA A 81 2.31 3.34 6.28
CA ALA A 81 3.20 2.81 5.25
C ALA A 81 4.53 2.31 5.84
N PHE A 82 5.03 2.98 6.88
CA PHE A 82 6.25 2.54 7.57
C PHE A 82 5.99 1.49 8.64
N MET A 83 4.88 1.61 9.37
CA MET A 83 4.64 0.78 10.56
C MET A 83 4.02 -0.57 10.24
N PHE A 84 3.16 -0.67 9.23
CA PHE A 84 2.48 -1.93 8.91
C PHE A 84 3.45 -3.09 8.69
N PRO A 85 4.54 -2.92 7.91
CA PRO A 85 5.48 -4.02 7.74
C PRO A 85 6.13 -4.48 9.04
N ARG A 86 6.37 -3.56 9.95
CA ARG A 86 6.98 -3.89 11.25
C ARG A 86 5.97 -4.59 12.15
N LEU A 87 4.74 -4.09 12.19
CA LEU A 87 3.68 -4.71 12.98
C LEU A 87 3.30 -6.08 12.43
N ALA A 88 3.37 -6.25 11.11
CA ALA A 88 3.09 -7.53 10.47
C ALA A 88 4.00 -8.64 11.02
N ASN A 89 5.27 -8.34 11.28
CA ASN A 89 6.20 -9.33 11.79
C ASN A 89 5.80 -9.88 13.15
N THR A 90 5.11 -9.09 13.98
CA THR A 90 4.63 -9.57 15.27
C THR A 90 3.50 -10.59 15.14
N LEU A 91 2.77 -10.58 14.02
CA LEU A 91 1.69 -11.52 13.78
C LEU A 91 2.18 -12.96 13.62
N GLU A 92 3.44 -13.17 13.27
CA GLU A 92 4.01 -14.51 13.16
C GLU A 92 3.99 -15.27 14.50
N SER A 93 3.88 -14.57 15.62
CA SER A 93 3.78 -15.21 16.92
C SER A 93 2.46 -15.95 17.14
N ILE A 94 1.45 -15.70 16.29
CA ILE A 94 0.17 -16.41 16.38
C ILE A 94 0.34 -17.81 15.79
N PRO A 95 0.04 -18.89 16.58
CA PRO A 95 0.20 -20.25 16.08
C PRO A 95 -0.67 -20.53 14.86
N ALA A 96 -0.18 -21.33 13.95
CA ALA A 96 -0.84 -21.85 12.75
C ALA A 96 -1.10 -20.83 11.64
N ILE A 97 -1.61 -19.65 11.95
CA ILE A 97 -2.01 -18.66 10.92
C ILE A 97 -1.11 -17.43 10.88
N GLY A 98 -0.20 -17.27 11.86
CA GLY A 98 0.61 -16.06 12.01
C GLY A 98 1.43 -15.73 10.78
N MET A 99 2.05 -16.73 10.16
CA MET A 99 2.85 -16.51 8.95
C MET A 99 2.01 -15.95 7.81
N TYR A 100 0.79 -16.48 7.62
CA TYR A 100 -0.10 -16.00 6.55
C TYR A 100 -0.60 -14.59 6.83
N LEU A 101 -0.89 -14.26 8.10
CA LEU A 101 -1.28 -12.91 8.48
C LEU A 101 -0.15 -11.91 8.25
N ASN A 102 1.08 -12.28 8.62
CA ASN A 102 2.25 -11.45 8.35
C ASN A 102 2.40 -11.18 6.85
N GLN A 103 2.33 -12.22 6.04
CA GLN A 103 2.45 -12.09 4.58
C GLN A 103 1.32 -11.24 3.99
N PHE A 104 0.09 -11.42 4.46
CA PHE A 104 -1.04 -10.63 3.98
C PHE A 104 -0.88 -9.15 4.31
N VAL A 105 -0.52 -8.82 5.54
CA VAL A 105 -0.32 -7.41 5.93
C VAL A 105 0.87 -6.81 5.18
N ASP A 106 1.94 -7.58 4.96
CA ASP A 106 3.07 -7.13 4.15
C ASP A 106 2.64 -6.77 2.72
N GLN A 107 1.83 -7.60 2.09
CA GLN A 107 1.34 -7.33 0.74
C GLN A 107 0.42 -6.11 0.74
N LEU A 108 -0.49 -6.03 1.71
CA LEU A 108 -1.41 -4.89 1.81
C LEU A 108 -0.67 -3.58 2.06
N ALA A 109 0.43 -3.62 2.79
CA ALA A 109 1.25 -2.44 3.06
C ALA A 109 1.80 -1.80 1.77
N ILE A 110 1.97 -2.58 0.71
CA ILE A 110 2.40 -2.06 -0.59
C ILE A 110 1.35 -1.10 -1.16
N ALA A 111 0.08 -1.46 -1.07
CA ALA A 111 -1.00 -0.57 -1.50
C ALA A 111 -1.05 0.69 -0.63
N ILE A 112 -0.83 0.56 0.68
CA ILE A 112 -0.76 1.70 1.59
C ILE A 112 0.40 2.62 1.21
N ALA A 113 1.55 2.05 0.84
CA ALA A 113 2.70 2.83 0.36
C ALA A 113 2.33 3.62 -0.91
N GLY A 114 1.55 3.03 -1.81
CA GLY A 114 1.04 3.73 -2.99
C GLY A 114 0.17 4.93 -2.62
N TYR A 115 -0.73 4.77 -1.66
CA TYR A 115 -1.54 5.88 -1.14
C TYR A 115 -0.67 6.96 -0.51
N ALA A 116 0.37 6.59 0.23
CA ALA A 116 1.29 7.55 0.85
C ALA A 116 2.02 8.36 -0.21
N ILE A 117 2.50 7.73 -1.26
CA ILE A 117 3.15 8.41 -2.38
C ILE A 117 2.18 9.39 -3.05
N ALA A 118 0.94 8.97 -3.29
CA ALA A 118 -0.08 9.84 -3.86
C ALA A 118 -0.33 11.07 -2.99
N ALA A 119 -0.44 10.89 -1.68
CA ALA A 119 -0.64 11.99 -0.75
C ALA A 119 0.53 12.98 -0.79
N LEU A 120 1.76 12.48 -0.85
CA LEU A 120 2.94 13.33 -0.94
C LEU A 120 3.01 14.08 -2.26
N ILE A 121 2.65 13.46 -3.37
CA ILE A 121 2.61 14.11 -4.68
C ILE A 121 1.59 15.25 -4.68
N ILE A 122 0.41 15.03 -4.13
CA ILE A 122 -0.65 16.03 -4.07
C ILE A 122 -0.24 17.20 -3.17
N ASP A 123 0.37 16.91 -2.02
CA ASP A 123 0.88 17.96 -1.14
C ASP A 123 1.96 18.79 -1.84
N LEU A 124 2.89 18.14 -2.51
CA LEU A 124 3.95 18.83 -3.25
C LEU A 124 3.36 19.71 -4.36
N LYS A 125 2.40 19.18 -5.12
CA LYS A 125 1.73 19.95 -6.16
C LYS A 125 1.06 21.19 -5.58
N SER A 126 0.38 21.08 -4.45
CA SER A 126 -0.29 22.23 -3.85
C SER A 126 0.70 23.31 -3.41
N ARG A 127 1.88 22.91 -2.96
CA ARG A 127 2.93 23.87 -2.56
C ARG A 127 3.55 24.56 -3.77
N ILE A 128 3.73 23.85 -4.87
CA ILE A 128 4.31 24.41 -6.10
C ILE A 128 3.34 25.38 -6.76
N THR A 129 2.04 25.06 -6.73
CA THR A 129 1.02 25.89 -7.39
C THR A 129 0.41 26.96 -6.47
N ALA A 130 0.82 27.01 -5.21
CA ALA A 130 0.34 28.04 -4.29
C ALA A 130 0.91 29.41 -4.65
N ASP A 131 0.07 30.45 -4.58
CA ASP A 131 0.48 31.83 -4.83
C ASP A 131 1.03 32.49 -3.57
#